data_35436b92666a069a77f245b83bb8211f
#
_entry.id   35436b92666a069a77f245b83bb8211f
#
_cell.length_a   1.000
_cell.length_b   1.000
_cell.length_c   1.000
_cell.angle_alpha   90.00
_cell.angle_beta   90.00
_cell.angle_gamma   90.00
#
_symmetry.space_group_name_H-M   'P 1'
#
loop_
_entity.id
_entity.type
_entity.pdbx_description
1 polymer ?
#
loop_
_entity_poly.entity_id
_entity_poly.type
_entity_poly.pdbx_seq_one_letter_code
_entity_poly.pdbx_strand_id
1 'polypeptide(L)'
;LTKYGKAFYSNVKEILASLDNAVRDIKLVANGEGEINIGFLRTLGTDYVPTTVKNFLDLHPDKNIWFNFSCEHGLSVDLVRSLIDREYDMVFCSKLNNSPMVEFIPIATQELVVIVPKDHPLAVKDSVSLKETLDYPQIIFRHKSGLRHIIDDLFKSINAYPDILCEIEEDLVGAGFVSKGFGIMIAPKFDGLNYVDVKILKLTQPSYKRYFYMAILKDVYHPPLIEEFKKYVIEQSNLNKEYRFG
;
A
#
# COMPACT_ATOMS: atom_id res chain seq x y z
N LEU A 1 30.71 48.33 5.80
CA LEU A 1 29.35 48.28 5.26
C LEU A 1 28.43 49.17 6.10
N THR A 2 27.65 50.00 5.44
CA THR A 2 26.56 50.75 6.11
C THR A 2 25.50 49.78 6.67
N LYS A 3 24.59 50.29 7.53
CA LYS A 3 23.47 49.50 8.04
C LYS A 3 22.67 48.82 6.92
N TYR A 4 22.38 49.55 5.87
CA TYR A 4 21.67 49.03 4.68
C TYR A 4 22.50 48.06 3.87
N GLY A 5 23.81 48.30 3.75
CA GLY A 5 24.73 47.35 3.09
C GLY A 5 24.86 46.05 3.82
N LYS A 6 24.80 46.01 5.16
CA LYS A 6 24.79 44.78 5.94
C LYS A 6 23.53 43.98 5.74
N ALA A 7 22.35 44.63 5.74
CA ALA A 7 21.07 43.98 5.49
C ALA A 7 21.01 43.39 4.07
N PHE A 8 21.44 44.16 3.06
CA PHE A 8 21.51 43.68 1.67
C PHE A 8 22.47 42.51 1.53
N TYR A 9 23.65 42.57 2.14
CA TYR A 9 24.63 41.47 2.11
C TYR A 9 24.08 40.18 2.71
N SER A 10 23.36 40.26 3.84
CA SER A 10 22.73 39.09 4.46
C SER A 10 21.72 38.42 3.52
N ASN A 11 20.81 39.22 2.94
CA ASN A 11 19.80 38.70 2.02
C ASN A 11 20.42 38.08 0.74
N VAL A 12 21.42 38.75 0.15
CA VAL A 12 22.13 38.21 -1.01
C VAL A 12 22.85 36.90 -0.69
N LYS A 13 23.47 36.80 0.49
CA LYS A 13 24.13 35.58 0.94
C LYS A 13 23.14 34.41 1.05
N GLU A 14 21.95 34.64 1.60
CA GLU A 14 20.90 33.63 1.68
C GLU A 14 20.40 33.17 0.30
N ILE A 15 20.19 34.13 -0.62
CA ILE A 15 19.77 33.81 -2.01
C ILE A 15 20.84 32.99 -2.72
N LEU A 16 22.12 33.34 -2.60
CA LEU A 16 23.22 32.57 -3.21
C LEU A 16 23.32 31.18 -2.61
N ALA A 17 23.20 31.05 -1.29
CA ALA A 17 23.21 29.73 -0.65
C ALA A 17 22.03 28.85 -1.11
N SER A 18 20.86 29.44 -1.30
CA SER A 18 19.69 28.74 -1.85
C SER A 18 19.90 28.29 -3.30
N LEU A 19 20.53 29.15 -4.12
CA LEU A 19 20.86 28.81 -5.50
C LEU A 19 21.90 27.68 -5.57
N ASP A 20 22.96 27.74 -4.75
CA ASP A 20 23.99 26.70 -4.70
C ASP A 20 23.40 25.35 -4.26
N ASN A 21 22.46 25.36 -3.30
CA ASN A 21 21.73 24.17 -2.90
C ASN A 21 20.91 23.60 -4.07
N ALA A 22 20.13 24.44 -4.75
CA ALA A 22 19.32 24.00 -5.90
C ALA A 22 20.20 23.40 -7.02
N VAL A 23 21.35 24.01 -7.32
CA VAL A 23 22.30 23.45 -8.32
C VAL A 23 22.88 22.12 -7.85
N ARG A 24 23.18 21.97 -6.56
CA ARG A 24 23.67 20.70 -6.00
C ARG A 24 22.60 19.61 -6.09
N ASP A 25 21.35 19.93 -5.75
CA ASP A 25 20.24 18.98 -5.81
C ASP A 25 20.00 18.48 -7.25
N ILE A 26 20.06 19.39 -8.24
CA ILE A 26 19.98 18.98 -9.66
C ILE A 26 21.13 18.05 -10.06
N LYS A 27 22.35 18.28 -9.56
CA LYS A 27 23.49 17.40 -9.82
C LYS A 27 23.33 16.02 -9.18
N LEU A 28 22.80 15.94 -7.96
CA LEU A 28 22.48 14.67 -7.30
C LEU A 28 21.46 13.90 -8.14
N VAL A 29 20.38 14.56 -8.57
CA VAL A 29 19.35 13.95 -9.42
C VAL A 29 19.94 13.42 -10.73
N ALA A 30 20.86 14.18 -11.38
CA ALA A 30 21.52 13.74 -12.61
C ALA A 30 22.42 12.51 -12.42
N ASN A 31 22.95 12.29 -11.21
CA ASN A 31 23.76 11.13 -10.85
C ASN A 31 22.92 9.92 -10.37
N GLY A 32 21.60 10.02 -10.43
CA GLY A 32 20.70 8.99 -9.91
C GLY A 32 20.75 8.87 -8.38
N GLU A 33 20.95 10.00 -7.71
CA GLU A 33 20.88 10.18 -6.25
C GLU A 33 19.72 11.12 -5.91
N GLY A 34 19.33 11.18 -4.64
CA GLY A 34 18.30 12.10 -4.17
C GLY A 34 17.18 11.41 -3.41
N GLU A 35 15.99 11.95 -3.55
CA GLU A 35 14.83 11.59 -2.72
C GLU A 35 13.75 10.92 -3.58
N ILE A 36 13.10 9.90 -3.00
CA ILE A 36 11.90 9.25 -3.55
C ILE A 36 10.76 9.36 -2.54
N ASN A 37 9.68 10.01 -2.93
CA ASN A 37 8.49 10.18 -2.11
C ASN A 37 7.47 9.10 -2.45
N ILE A 38 7.16 8.21 -1.51
CA ILE A 38 6.28 7.06 -1.70
C ILE A 38 5.06 7.14 -0.80
N GLY A 39 3.88 7.16 -1.41
CA GLY A 39 2.62 6.90 -0.72
C GLY A 39 2.23 5.43 -0.84
N PHE A 40 1.64 4.82 0.21
CA PHE A 40 1.20 3.43 0.13
C PHE A 40 0.04 3.11 1.06
N LEU A 41 -0.70 2.06 0.72
CA LEU A 41 -1.70 1.48 1.61
C LEU A 41 -1.02 0.84 2.82
N ARG A 42 -1.54 1.06 4.02
CA ARG A 42 -0.96 0.56 5.29
C ARG A 42 -0.62 -0.93 5.27
N THR A 43 -1.46 -1.74 4.65
CA THR A 43 -1.25 -3.19 4.51
C THR A 43 0.05 -3.57 3.79
N LEU A 44 0.61 -2.68 2.96
CA LEU A 44 1.89 -2.88 2.28
C LEU A 44 3.09 -2.39 3.10
N GLY A 45 2.85 -1.61 4.15
CA GLY A 45 3.89 -0.98 4.97
C GLY A 45 4.55 -1.90 5.98
N THR A 46 3.98 -3.07 6.27
CA THR A 46 4.53 -4.01 7.25
C THR A 46 5.59 -4.95 6.70
N ASP A 47 5.56 -5.22 5.38
CA ASP A 47 6.51 -6.14 4.75
C ASP A 47 6.93 -5.67 3.35
N TYR A 48 5.99 -5.53 2.41
CA TYR A 48 6.31 -5.30 1.00
C TYR A 48 7.17 -4.04 0.76
N VAL A 49 6.75 -2.88 1.28
CA VAL A 49 7.47 -1.61 1.07
C VAL A 49 8.84 -1.63 1.75
N PRO A 50 8.95 -1.96 3.05
CA PRO A 50 10.25 -2.03 3.71
C PRO A 50 11.22 -3.00 3.04
N THR A 51 10.77 -4.20 2.65
CA THR A 51 11.59 -5.21 1.98
C THR A 51 12.05 -4.72 0.61
N THR A 52 11.15 -4.16 -0.19
CA THR A 52 11.46 -3.64 -1.52
C THR A 52 12.51 -2.53 -1.45
N VAL A 53 12.30 -1.56 -0.56
CA VAL A 53 13.21 -0.42 -0.40
C VAL A 53 14.56 -0.86 0.16
N LYS A 54 14.58 -1.73 1.19
CA LYS A 54 15.82 -2.26 1.75
C LYS A 54 16.68 -2.95 0.69
N ASN A 55 16.07 -3.84 -0.07
CA ASN A 55 16.76 -4.57 -1.12
C ASN A 55 17.28 -3.63 -2.23
N PHE A 56 16.52 -2.58 -2.59
CA PHE A 56 16.98 -1.58 -3.54
C PHE A 56 18.19 -0.79 -3.02
N LEU A 57 18.16 -0.35 -1.76
CA LEU A 57 19.29 0.35 -1.13
C LEU A 57 20.55 -0.53 -1.04
N ASP A 58 20.39 -1.83 -0.78
CA ASP A 58 21.51 -2.79 -0.73
C ASP A 58 22.20 -2.96 -2.09
N LEU A 59 21.51 -2.71 -3.19
CA LEU A 59 22.10 -2.71 -4.54
C LEU A 59 22.84 -1.40 -4.86
N HIS A 60 22.65 -0.36 -4.04
CA HIS A 60 23.22 0.98 -4.26
C HIS A 60 23.94 1.53 -3.03
N PRO A 61 24.92 0.80 -2.44
CA PRO A 61 25.53 1.18 -1.16
C PRO A 61 26.31 2.50 -1.21
N ASP A 62 26.76 2.89 -2.41
CA ASP A 62 27.59 4.10 -2.62
C ASP A 62 26.77 5.32 -3.06
N LYS A 63 25.45 5.19 -3.23
CA LYS A 63 24.56 6.28 -3.62
C LYS A 63 23.87 6.93 -2.42
N ASN A 64 23.73 8.24 -2.44
CA ASN A 64 22.93 8.97 -1.48
C ASN A 64 21.46 8.96 -1.91
N ILE A 65 20.70 7.99 -1.40
CA ILE A 65 19.29 7.81 -1.72
C ILE A 65 18.48 7.92 -0.42
N TRP A 66 17.45 8.75 -0.43
CA TRP A 66 16.48 8.89 0.65
C TRP A 66 15.09 8.50 0.19
N PHE A 67 14.35 7.91 1.11
CA PHE A 67 12.95 7.59 0.89
C PHE A 67 12.10 8.29 1.93
N ASN A 68 11.09 9.03 1.47
CA ASN A 68 10.03 9.54 2.33
C ASN A 68 8.79 8.69 2.15
N PHE A 69 8.19 8.31 3.27
CA PHE A 69 7.07 7.39 3.32
C PHE A 69 5.83 8.05 3.91
N SER A 70 4.69 7.87 3.26
CA SER A 70 3.40 8.26 3.81
C SER A 70 2.35 7.17 3.61
N CYS A 71 1.63 6.88 4.68
CA CYS A 71 0.45 6.02 4.66
C CYS A 71 -0.76 6.71 5.31
N GLU A 72 -0.72 8.03 5.46
CA GLU A 72 -1.71 8.82 6.21
C GLU A 72 -3.11 8.71 5.63
N HIS A 73 -3.22 8.72 4.33
CA HIS A 73 -4.53 8.76 3.67
C HIS A 73 -5.29 7.44 3.66
N GLY A 74 -4.61 6.31 3.83
CA GLY A 74 -5.21 4.97 3.98
C GLY A 74 -6.09 4.47 2.83
N LEU A 75 -6.43 5.32 1.85
CA LEU A 75 -7.30 5.00 0.71
C LEU A 75 -6.58 5.22 -0.62
N SER A 76 -6.80 4.30 -1.58
CA SER A 76 -6.20 4.41 -2.92
C SER A 76 -6.59 5.69 -3.65
N VAL A 77 -7.81 6.22 -3.42
CA VAL A 77 -8.29 7.45 -4.06
C VAL A 77 -7.46 8.65 -3.63
N ASP A 78 -7.20 8.78 -2.33
CA ASP A 78 -6.45 9.90 -1.79
C ASP A 78 -4.97 9.81 -2.19
N LEU A 79 -4.38 8.59 -2.14
CA LEU A 79 -3.01 8.35 -2.60
C LEU A 79 -2.82 8.73 -4.08
N VAL A 80 -3.76 8.34 -4.94
CA VAL A 80 -3.70 8.68 -6.37
C VAL A 80 -3.92 10.18 -6.61
N ARG A 81 -4.73 10.85 -5.79
CA ARG A 81 -4.87 12.31 -5.85
C ARG A 81 -3.54 12.99 -5.51
N SER A 82 -2.91 12.65 -4.39
CA SER A 82 -1.60 13.18 -4.00
C SER A 82 -0.50 12.87 -5.02
N LEU A 83 -0.57 11.71 -5.71
CA LEU A 83 0.30 11.43 -6.85
C LEU A 83 0.06 12.42 -8.02
N ILE A 84 -1.19 12.72 -8.35
CA ILE A 84 -1.54 13.69 -9.41
C ILE A 84 -1.09 15.10 -9.01
N ASP A 85 -1.22 15.46 -7.74
CA ASP A 85 -0.77 16.74 -7.16
C ASP A 85 0.76 16.80 -6.97
N ARG A 86 1.49 15.72 -7.35
CA ARG A 86 2.96 15.58 -7.27
C ARG A 86 3.54 15.67 -5.85
N GLU A 87 2.76 15.28 -4.86
CA GLU A 87 3.25 15.11 -3.49
C GLU A 87 4.03 13.79 -3.35
N TYR A 88 3.75 12.80 -4.22
CA TYR A 88 4.46 11.54 -4.31
C TYR A 88 4.99 11.33 -5.73
N ASP A 89 6.14 10.66 -5.84
CA ASP A 89 6.72 10.22 -7.11
C ASP A 89 6.05 8.95 -7.60
N MET A 90 5.65 8.08 -6.68
CA MET A 90 4.87 6.87 -6.92
C MET A 90 4.02 6.48 -5.72
N VAL A 91 2.97 5.71 -5.95
CA VAL A 91 2.15 5.18 -4.87
C VAL A 91 1.88 3.69 -5.05
N PHE A 92 1.84 2.94 -3.95
CA PHE A 92 1.47 1.54 -3.92
C PHE A 92 0.05 1.37 -3.39
N CYS A 93 -0.87 1.02 -4.29
CA CYS A 93 -2.31 1.08 -3.99
C CYS A 93 -3.12 0.03 -4.76
N SER A 94 -4.43 0.01 -4.56
CA SER A 94 -5.36 -0.72 -5.44
C SER A 94 -5.60 0.09 -6.71
N LYS A 95 -5.84 -0.59 -7.84
CA LYS A 95 -6.16 0.06 -9.11
C LYS A 95 -7.48 0.85 -9.00
N LEU A 96 -7.48 2.04 -9.54
CA LEU A 96 -8.68 2.87 -9.68
C LEU A 96 -9.15 2.85 -11.13
N ASN A 97 -10.46 2.80 -11.31
CA ASN A 97 -11.08 3.07 -12.60
C ASN A 97 -11.11 4.59 -12.83
N ASN A 98 -11.01 5.03 -14.08
CA ASN A 98 -11.08 6.44 -14.47
C ASN A 98 -9.92 7.33 -14.00
N SER A 99 -8.70 6.83 -14.03
CA SER A 99 -7.49 7.62 -13.77
C SER A 99 -6.59 7.65 -15.02
N PRO A 100 -6.95 8.40 -16.08
CA PRO A 100 -6.26 8.34 -17.38
C PRO A 100 -4.81 8.83 -17.32
N MET A 101 -4.48 9.73 -16.40
CA MET A 101 -3.13 10.27 -16.20
C MET A 101 -2.19 9.31 -15.45
N VAL A 102 -2.70 8.20 -14.93
CA VAL A 102 -1.94 7.29 -14.06
C VAL A 102 -1.77 5.93 -14.73
N GLU A 103 -0.55 5.44 -14.74
CA GLU A 103 -0.21 4.06 -15.09
C GLU A 103 -0.28 3.19 -13.82
N PHE A 104 -1.00 2.07 -13.90
CA PHE A 104 -1.07 1.09 -12.81
C PHE A 104 -0.35 -0.19 -13.23
N ILE A 105 0.75 -0.49 -12.59
CA ILE A 105 1.60 -1.66 -12.85
C ILE A 105 1.40 -2.65 -11.71
N PRO A 106 0.92 -3.89 -11.96
CA PRO A 106 0.70 -4.87 -10.91
C PRO A 106 2.03 -5.29 -10.27
N ILE A 107 2.07 -5.32 -8.92
CA ILE A 107 3.32 -5.56 -8.16
C ILE A 107 3.21 -6.70 -7.15
N ALA A 108 2.03 -6.90 -6.56
CA ALA A 108 1.82 -7.90 -5.52
C ALA A 108 0.37 -8.40 -5.50
N THR A 109 0.16 -9.55 -4.88
CA THR A 109 -1.17 -10.09 -4.57
C THR A 109 -1.33 -10.33 -3.09
N GLN A 110 -2.58 -10.27 -2.63
CA GLN A 110 -2.94 -10.61 -1.27
C GLN A 110 -4.17 -11.52 -1.27
N GLU A 111 -4.09 -12.65 -0.56
CA GLU A 111 -5.21 -13.55 -0.38
C GLU A 111 -6.17 -13.00 0.69
N LEU A 112 -7.46 -13.28 0.53
CA LEU A 112 -8.43 -13.15 1.61
C LEU A 112 -8.56 -14.49 2.34
N VAL A 113 -8.65 -14.40 3.66
CA VAL A 113 -8.81 -15.51 4.57
C VAL A 113 -10.00 -15.26 5.50
N VAL A 114 -10.51 -16.31 6.12
CA VAL A 114 -11.47 -16.17 7.22
C VAL A 114 -10.73 -16.38 8.53
N ILE A 115 -10.85 -15.46 9.46
CA ILE A 115 -10.31 -15.60 10.80
C ILE A 115 -11.44 -15.87 11.80
N VAL A 116 -11.22 -16.84 12.67
CA VAL A 116 -12.18 -17.28 13.67
C VAL A 116 -11.49 -17.45 15.04
N PRO A 117 -12.22 -17.40 16.16
CA PRO A 117 -11.68 -17.80 17.46
C PRO A 117 -11.13 -19.22 17.41
N LYS A 118 -10.11 -19.55 18.21
CA LYS A 118 -9.51 -20.91 18.20
C LYS A 118 -10.46 -22.02 18.67
N ASP A 119 -11.44 -21.69 19.49
CA ASP A 119 -12.47 -22.58 20.00
C ASP A 119 -13.76 -22.59 19.14
N HIS A 120 -13.75 -21.86 18.02
CA HIS A 120 -14.90 -21.74 17.12
C HIS A 120 -15.17 -23.07 16.39
N PRO A 121 -16.45 -23.43 16.10
CA PRO A 121 -16.76 -24.67 15.37
C PRO A 121 -16.05 -24.83 14.02
N LEU A 122 -15.78 -23.73 13.33
CA LEU A 122 -15.02 -23.76 12.07
C LEU A 122 -13.50 -23.96 12.25
N ALA A 123 -12.96 -23.78 13.47
CA ALA A 123 -11.51 -23.84 13.70
C ALA A 123 -10.90 -25.23 13.50
N VAL A 124 -11.72 -26.27 13.45
CA VAL A 124 -11.30 -27.65 13.14
C VAL A 124 -10.96 -27.84 11.66
N LYS A 125 -11.31 -26.87 10.81
CA LYS A 125 -11.06 -26.88 9.36
C LYS A 125 -9.79 -26.09 9.02
N ASP A 126 -9.22 -26.37 7.85
CA ASP A 126 -8.14 -25.57 7.26
C ASP A 126 -8.64 -24.62 6.17
N SER A 127 -9.86 -24.85 5.69
CA SER A 127 -10.50 -24.03 4.68
C SER A 127 -12.01 -23.97 4.88
N VAL A 128 -12.62 -22.91 4.37
CA VAL A 128 -14.05 -22.66 4.48
C VAL A 128 -14.55 -21.95 3.22
N SER A 129 -15.79 -22.24 2.83
CA SER A 129 -16.48 -21.48 1.80
C SER A 129 -17.14 -20.24 2.40
N LEU A 130 -17.36 -19.20 1.57
CA LEU A 130 -18.06 -18.00 2.01
C LEU A 130 -19.49 -18.31 2.53
N LYS A 131 -20.14 -19.33 1.95
CA LYS A 131 -21.47 -19.75 2.37
C LYS A 131 -21.50 -20.28 3.80
N GLU A 132 -20.46 -21.00 4.22
CA GLU A 132 -20.37 -21.53 5.60
C GLU A 132 -20.15 -20.45 6.65
N THR A 133 -19.73 -19.25 6.25
CA THR A 133 -19.54 -18.12 7.15
C THR A 133 -20.85 -17.42 7.51
N LEU A 134 -21.93 -17.65 6.74
CA LEU A 134 -23.22 -16.96 6.91
C LEU A 134 -23.96 -17.34 8.20
N ASP A 135 -23.66 -18.50 8.79
CA ASP A 135 -24.29 -18.96 10.01
C ASP A 135 -23.73 -18.26 11.28
N TYR A 136 -22.77 -17.34 11.12
CA TYR A 136 -22.05 -16.72 12.21
C TYR A 136 -22.02 -15.19 12.08
N PRO A 137 -22.11 -14.44 13.19
CA PRO A 137 -22.01 -12.98 13.17
C PRO A 137 -20.62 -12.56 12.70
N GLN A 138 -20.58 -11.53 11.86
CA GLN A 138 -19.38 -11.07 11.20
C GLN A 138 -18.94 -9.69 11.64
N ILE A 139 -17.65 -9.54 11.82
CA ILE A 139 -16.96 -8.28 11.95
C ILE A 139 -16.53 -7.87 10.55
N ILE A 140 -16.92 -6.67 10.11
CA ILE A 140 -16.71 -6.23 8.74
C ILE A 140 -15.99 -4.87 8.70
N PHE A 141 -15.35 -4.56 7.59
CA PHE A 141 -14.75 -3.24 7.41
C PHE A 141 -15.80 -2.15 7.19
N ARG A 142 -15.51 -0.91 7.63
CA ARG A 142 -16.35 0.25 7.33
C ARG A 142 -16.45 0.53 5.83
N HIS A 143 -17.54 1.15 5.41
CA HIS A 143 -17.85 1.44 4.00
C HIS A 143 -16.76 2.24 3.24
N LYS A 144 -15.97 3.06 3.94
CA LYS A 144 -14.86 3.80 3.33
C LYS A 144 -13.67 2.91 2.96
N SER A 145 -13.56 1.70 3.50
CA SER A 145 -12.49 0.77 3.18
C SER A 145 -12.67 0.16 1.80
N GLY A 146 -11.61 0.13 0.97
CA GLY A 146 -11.62 -0.59 -0.29
C GLY A 146 -11.85 -2.11 -0.13
N LEU A 147 -11.50 -2.69 1.02
CA LEU A 147 -11.79 -4.09 1.35
C LEU A 147 -13.28 -4.33 1.57
N ARG A 148 -14.03 -3.36 2.12
CA ARG A 148 -15.47 -3.51 2.31
C ARG A 148 -16.18 -3.77 0.99
N HIS A 149 -15.90 -3.01 -0.05
CA HIS A 149 -16.51 -3.21 -1.37
C HIS A 149 -16.19 -4.58 -1.97
N ILE A 150 -14.95 -5.05 -1.79
CA ILE A 150 -14.53 -6.38 -2.26
C ILE A 150 -15.32 -7.48 -1.53
N ILE A 151 -15.44 -7.39 -0.20
CA ILE A 151 -16.16 -8.37 0.60
C ILE A 151 -17.66 -8.33 0.30
N ASP A 152 -18.25 -7.15 0.16
CA ASP A 152 -19.67 -7.00 -0.23
C ASP A 152 -19.92 -7.64 -1.60
N ASP A 153 -19.02 -7.46 -2.57
CA ASP A 153 -19.16 -8.06 -3.90
C ASP A 153 -18.99 -9.60 -3.87
N LEU A 154 -18.14 -10.11 -3.00
CA LEU A 154 -18.04 -11.57 -2.75
C LEU A 154 -19.36 -12.14 -2.24
N PHE A 155 -19.98 -11.52 -1.22
CA PHE A 155 -21.28 -11.95 -0.72
C PHE A 155 -22.39 -11.80 -1.77
N LYS A 156 -22.43 -10.71 -2.52
CA LYS A 156 -23.36 -10.53 -3.63
C LYS A 156 -23.21 -11.60 -4.70
N SER A 157 -21.97 -12.05 -4.99
CA SER A 157 -21.73 -13.10 -6.01
C SER A 157 -22.38 -14.44 -5.67
N ILE A 158 -22.66 -14.68 -4.41
CA ILE A 158 -23.39 -15.87 -3.92
C ILE A 158 -24.85 -15.56 -3.51
N ASN A 159 -25.36 -14.38 -3.87
CA ASN A 159 -26.70 -13.88 -3.51
C ASN A 159 -26.98 -13.95 -1.99
N ALA A 160 -26.01 -13.57 -1.19
CA ALA A 160 -26.09 -13.63 0.28
C ALA A 160 -25.71 -12.30 0.93
N TYR A 161 -26.12 -12.13 2.17
CA TYR A 161 -25.79 -10.98 3.01
C TYR A 161 -25.35 -11.51 4.39
N PRO A 162 -24.20 -11.09 4.91
CA PRO A 162 -23.74 -11.52 6.22
C PRO A 162 -24.54 -10.85 7.32
N ASP A 163 -24.67 -11.53 8.47
CA ASP A 163 -25.12 -10.91 9.73
C ASP A 163 -23.95 -10.06 10.29
N ILE A 164 -24.08 -8.73 10.22
CA ILE A 164 -23.01 -7.79 10.63
C ILE A 164 -23.18 -7.44 12.10
N LEU A 165 -22.25 -7.90 12.93
CA LEU A 165 -22.21 -7.57 14.36
C LEU A 165 -21.64 -6.16 14.59
N CYS A 166 -20.51 -5.84 13.95
CA CYS A 166 -19.87 -4.53 14.06
C CYS A 166 -18.97 -4.22 12.87
N GLU A 167 -18.62 -2.94 12.74
CA GLU A 167 -17.72 -2.43 11.72
C GLU A 167 -16.41 -1.92 12.32
N ILE A 168 -15.29 -2.21 11.67
CA ILE A 168 -13.93 -1.80 12.07
C ILE A 168 -13.18 -1.11 10.92
N GLU A 169 -12.08 -0.45 11.23
CA GLU A 169 -11.25 0.22 10.24
C GLU A 169 -9.94 -0.53 9.95
N GLU A 170 -9.37 -1.21 10.95
CA GLU A 170 -8.03 -1.78 10.91
C GLU A 170 -8.05 -3.31 11.06
N ASP A 171 -7.25 -4.00 10.25
CA ASP A 171 -7.16 -5.46 10.20
C ASP A 171 -6.86 -6.08 11.58
N LEU A 172 -5.84 -5.57 12.28
CA LEU A 172 -5.45 -6.09 13.60
C LEU A 172 -6.47 -5.80 14.68
N VAL A 173 -7.18 -4.68 14.61
CA VAL A 173 -8.28 -4.36 15.54
C VAL A 173 -9.39 -5.40 15.38
N GLY A 174 -9.79 -5.68 14.13
CA GLY A 174 -10.78 -6.71 13.84
C GLY A 174 -10.35 -8.09 14.32
N ALA A 175 -9.10 -8.48 14.07
CA ALA A 175 -8.56 -9.74 14.56
C ALA A 175 -8.58 -9.84 16.11
N GLY A 176 -8.31 -8.72 16.79
CA GLY A 176 -8.44 -8.62 18.25
C GLY A 176 -9.87 -8.92 18.75
N PHE A 177 -10.90 -8.37 18.10
CA PHE A 177 -12.30 -8.67 18.42
C PHE A 177 -12.64 -10.14 18.13
N VAL A 178 -12.18 -10.69 17.00
CA VAL A 178 -12.33 -12.12 16.68
C VAL A 178 -11.72 -12.98 17.79
N SER A 179 -10.50 -12.68 18.24
CA SER A 179 -9.82 -13.46 19.30
C SER A 179 -10.59 -13.51 20.63
N LYS A 180 -11.52 -12.59 20.84
CA LYS A 180 -12.37 -12.51 22.05
C LYS A 180 -13.78 -13.07 21.81
N GLY A 181 -14.02 -13.73 20.68
CA GLY A 181 -15.28 -14.40 20.40
C GLY A 181 -16.44 -13.50 20.00
N PHE A 182 -16.19 -12.25 19.57
CA PHE A 182 -17.26 -11.36 19.10
C PHE A 182 -17.90 -11.84 17.80
N GLY A 183 -17.19 -12.64 17.00
CA GLY A 183 -17.65 -13.16 15.73
C GLY A 183 -16.48 -13.63 14.88
N ILE A 184 -16.72 -13.79 13.59
CA ILE A 184 -15.70 -14.14 12.60
C ILE A 184 -15.46 -12.96 11.65
N MET A 185 -14.35 -13.01 10.88
CA MET A 185 -14.04 -11.92 9.96
C MET A 185 -13.39 -12.45 8.69
N ILE A 186 -13.76 -11.87 7.54
CA ILE A 186 -12.99 -12.01 6.29
C ILE A 186 -11.94 -10.91 6.30
N ALA A 187 -10.67 -11.30 6.32
CA ALA A 187 -9.53 -10.41 6.44
C ALA A 187 -8.50 -10.65 5.35
N PRO A 188 -7.66 -9.66 5.00
CA PRO A 188 -6.48 -9.90 4.20
C PRO A 188 -5.50 -10.79 4.97
N LYS A 189 -4.82 -11.69 4.26
CA LYS A 189 -3.75 -12.50 4.85
C LYS A 189 -2.48 -11.66 4.97
N PHE A 190 -1.95 -11.51 6.17
CA PHE A 190 -0.67 -10.85 6.45
C PHE A 190 -0.05 -11.43 7.73
N ASP A 191 1.26 -11.26 7.90
CA ASP A 191 2.02 -11.90 8.99
C ASP A 191 1.57 -11.47 10.39
N GLY A 192 1.05 -10.25 10.54
CA GLY A 192 0.50 -9.75 11.80
C GLY A 192 -0.61 -10.61 12.41
N LEU A 193 -1.35 -11.36 11.58
CA LEU A 193 -2.38 -12.29 12.06
C LEU A 193 -1.79 -13.45 12.88
N ASN A 194 -0.54 -13.84 12.66
CA ASN A 194 0.12 -14.91 13.39
C ASN A 194 0.40 -14.56 14.86
N TYR A 195 0.36 -13.26 15.21
CA TYR A 195 0.56 -12.78 16.58
C TYR A 195 -0.76 -12.57 17.35
N VAL A 196 -1.89 -12.81 16.70
CA VAL A 196 -3.22 -12.73 17.33
C VAL A 196 -3.75 -14.13 17.60
N ASP A 197 -4.48 -14.30 18.70
CA ASP A 197 -5.01 -15.59 19.12
C ASP A 197 -6.27 -15.97 18.32
N VAL A 198 -6.07 -16.24 17.03
CA VAL A 198 -7.12 -16.65 16.07
C VAL A 198 -6.69 -17.88 15.26
N LYS A 199 -7.64 -18.60 14.67
CA LYS A 199 -7.39 -19.60 13.63
C LYS A 199 -7.66 -18.94 12.27
N ILE A 200 -6.68 -19.10 11.37
CA ILE A 200 -6.75 -18.59 10.00
C ILE A 200 -7.20 -19.74 9.09
N LEU A 201 -8.27 -19.54 8.34
CA LEU A 201 -8.86 -20.50 7.41
C LEU A 201 -8.76 -19.97 5.98
N LYS A 202 -8.40 -20.81 5.05
CA LYS A 202 -8.38 -20.44 3.62
C LYS A 202 -9.80 -20.25 3.10
N LEU A 203 -10.09 -19.12 2.47
CA LEU A 203 -11.34 -18.89 1.75
C LEU A 203 -11.29 -19.59 0.38
N THR A 204 -12.22 -20.52 0.12
CA THR A 204 -12.16 -21.37 -1.08
C THR A 204 -13.20 -21.07 -2.13
N GLN A 205 -14.42 -20.69 -1.74
CA GLN A 205 -15.56 -20.48 -2.65
C GLN A 205 -16.36 -19.23 -2.25
N PRO A 206 -16.26 -18.13 -3.02
CA PRO A 206 -15.30 -17.90 -4.08
C PRO A 206 -13.88 -17.64 -3.51
N SER A 207 -12.85 -18.13 -4.20
CA SER A 207 -11.48 -17.70 -3.91
C SER A 207 -11.25 -16.30 -4.48
N TYR A 208 -10.53 -15.47 -3.76
CA TYR A 208 -10.26 -14.11 -4.19
C TYR A 208 -8.79 -13.74 -3.96
N LYS A 209 -8.19 -13.15 -4.98
CA LYS A 209 -6.86 -12.52 -4.89
C LYS A 209 -7.01 -11.02 -5.13
N ARG A 210 -6.62 -10.23 -4.15
CA ARG A 210 -6.48 -8.79 -4.28
C ARG A 210 -5.16 -8.48 -4.96
N TYR A 211 -5.19 -7.57 -5.94
CA TYR A 211 -3.98 -7.08 -6.59
C TYR A 211 -3.61 -5.70 -6.07
N PHE A 212 -2.32 -5.51 -5.86
CA PHE A 212 -1.73 -4.20 -5.60
C PHE A 212 -0.95 -3.74 -6.81
N TYR A 213 -0.90 -2.44 -6.98
CA TYR A 213 -0.28 -1.79 -8.11
C TYR A 213 0.68 -0.71 -7.64
N MET A 214 1.79 -0.58 -8.32
CA MET A 214 2.56 0.65 -8.37
C MET A 214 1.85 1.59 -9.34
N ALA A 215 1.45 2.75 -8.87
CA ALA A 215 0.86 3.79 -9.68
C ALA A 215 1.85 4.95 -9.86
N ILE A 216 2.01 5.42 -11.08
CA ILE A 216 2.92 6.49 -11.48
C ILE A 216 2.26 7.35 -12.54
N LEU A 217 2.62 8.63 -12.64
CA LEU A 217 2.09 9.53 -13.67
C LEU A 217 2.58 9.10 -15.06
N LYS A 218 1.69 9.17 -16.05
CA LYS A 218 2.01 8.99 -17.46
C LYS A 218 2.48 10.30 -18.10
N ASP A 219 3.22 10.17 -19.16
CA ASP A 219 3.58 11.30 -20.05
C ASP A 219 4.24 12.48 -19.33
N VAL A 220 4.91 12.21 -18.21
CA VAL A 220 5.72 13.18 -17.46
C VAL A 220 7.16 12.71 -17.38
N TYR A 221 8.08 13.66 -17.25
CA TYR A 221 9.47 13.34 -16.97
C TYR A 221 9.62 12.82 -15.54
N HIS A 222 10.25 11.68 -15.40
CA HIS A 222 10.69 11.14 -14.11
C HIS A 222 12.22 11.23 -14.01
N PRO A 223 12.77 11.69 -12.89
CA PRO A 223 14.21 11.66 -12.64
C PRO A 223 14.81 10.25 -12.80
N PRO A 224 16.10 10.12 -13.15
CA PRO A 224 16.75 8.81 -13.34
C PRO A 224 16.58 7.86 -12.15
N LEU A 225 16.68 8.35 -10.92
CA LEU A 225 16.48 7.57 -9.70
C LEU A 225 15.08 6.96 -9.62
N ILE A 226 14.04 7.74 -9.96
CA ILE A 226 12.65 7.29 -9.95
C ILE A 226 12.44 6.20 -11.02
N GLU A 227 12.98 6.37 -12.21
CA GLU A 227 12.91 5.37 -13.28
C GLU A 227 13.70 4.09 -12.91
N GLU A 228 14.85 4.22 -12.26
CA GLU A 228 15.65 3.09 -11.78
C GLU A 228 14.89 2.29 -10.71
N PHE A 229 14.28 2.96 -9.73
CA PHE A 229 13.47 2.31 -8.71
C PHE A 229 12.19 1.69 -9.30
N LYS A 230 11.49 2.39 -10.21
CA LYS A 230 10.34 1.85 -10.96
C LYS A 230 10.72 0.54 -11.67
N LYS A 231 11.82 0.54 -12.41
CA LYS A 231 12.32 -0.64 -13.13
C LYS A 231 12.62 -1.78 -12.16
N TYR A 232 13.29 -1.49 -11.06
CA TYR A 232 13.59 -2.47 -10.01
C TYR A 232 12.30 -3.11 -9.45
N VAL A 233 11.30 -2.31 -9.06
CA VAL A 233 10.01 -2.81 -8.57
C VAL A 233 9.33 -3.73 -9.58
N ILE A 234 9.36 -3.35 -10.86
CA ILE A 234 8.80 -4.15 -11.95
C ILE A 234 9.53 -5.49 -12.10
N GLU A 235 10.87 -5.49 -12.06
CA GLU A 235 11.70 -6.69 -12.21
C GLU A 235 11.54 -7.65 -11.03
N GLN A 236 11.38 -7.14 -9.81
CA GLN A 236 11.15 -7.96 -8.61
C GLN A 236 9.73 -8.51 -8.53
N SER A 237 8.77 -7.90 -9.23
CA SER A 237 7.39 -8.37 -9.24
C SER A 237 7.25 -9.71 -9.98
N ASN A 238 6.91 -10.78 -9.24
CA ASN A 238 6.60 -12.09 -9.83
C ASN A 238 5.36 -12.06 -10.75
N LEU A 239 4.52 -11.05 -10.62
CA LEU A 239 3.28 -10.90 -11.40
C LEU A 239 3.54 -10.45 -12.84
N ASN A 240 4.64 -9.75 -13.10
CA ASN A 240 5.00 -9.37 -14.47
C ASN A 240 5.37 -10.56 -15.35
N LYS A 241 5.77 -11.68 -14.77
CA LYS A 241 6.06 -12.91 -15.54
C LYS A 241 4.78 -13.60 -16.02
N GLU A 242 3.70 -13.52 -15.25
CA GLU A 242 2.39 -14.07 -15.63
C GLU A 242 1.63 -13.17 -16.64
N TYR A 243 1.82 -11.84 -16.56
CA TYR A 243 1.13 -10.87 -17.45
C TYR A 243 1.84 -10.65 -18.79
N ARG A 244 3.09 -11.07 -18.97
CA ARG A 244 3.82 -10.95 -20.26
C ARG A 244 3.44 -12.03 -21.28
N PHE A 245 2.68 -13.04 -20.88
CA PHE A 245 2.33 -14.21 -21.70
C PHE A 245 0.82 -14.46 -21.80
N GLY A 246 -0.02 -13.47 -21.45
CA GLY A 246 -1.45 -13.52 -21.59
C GLY A 246 -1.98 -12.56 -22.65
#